data_0d7da542feb56346627b76f3620f85b0
#
_entry.id   0d7da542feb56346627b76f3620f85b0
#
_cell.length_a   1.000
_cell.length_b   1.000
_cell.length_c   1.000
_cell.angle_alpha   90.00
_cell.angle_beta   90.00
_cell.angle_gamma   90.00
#
_symmetry.space_group_name_H-M   'P 1'
#
loop_
_entity.id
_entity.type
_entity.pdbx_description
1 polymer ?
#
loop_
_entity_poly.entity_id
_entity_poly.type
_entity_poly.pdbx_seq_one_letter_code
_entity_poly.pdbx_strand_id
1 'polypeptide(L)'
;MQKYRTRPGIILTSICDEYFLVATKENLPHCPYVTELNETSAFMWKKLEKVADLNTLMEAVKEEYEVDDDEALRQSIKDYLTQLIEKKLILLF
;
A
#
# COMPACT_ATOMS: atom_id res chain seq x y z
N MET A 1 -13.97 11.85 4.11
CA MET A 1 -12.86 11.41 3.23
C MET A 1 -12.65 9.92 3.36
N GLN A 2 -12.44 9.24 2.24
CA GLN A 2 -12.22 7.79 2.24
C GLN A 2 -10.92 7.44 2.97
N LYS A 3 -10.99 6.47 3.88
CA LYS A 3 -9.83 5.98 4.62
C LYS A 3 -9.56 4.53 4.24
N TYR A 4 -8.32 4.11 4.42
CA TYR A 4 -7.82 2.81 4.00
C TYR A 4 -6.97 2.19 5.10
N ARG A 5 -6.96 0.87 5.14
CA ARG A 5 -6.10 0.12 6.06
C ARG A 5 -5.75 -1.22 5.42
N THR A 6 -4.55 -1.72 5.71
CA THR A 6 -4.14 -3.05 5.23
C THR A 6 -5.06 -4.12 5.78
N ARG A 7 -5.35 -5.14 4.97
CA ARG A 7 -6.15 -6.29 5.42
C ARG A 7 -5.35 -7.09 6.43
N PRO A 8 -5.94 -7.46 7.58
CA PRO A 8 -5.24 -8.31 8.56
C PRO A 8 -4.82 -9.63 7.92
N GLY A 9 -3.60 -10.08 8.24
CA GLY A 9 -3.08 -11.32 7.69
C GLY A 9 -2.35 -11.19 6.36
N ILE A 10 -2.23 -9.97 5.84
CA ILE A 10 -1.35 -9.69 4.70
C ILE A 10 -0.07 -9.10 5.28
N ILE A 11 1.05 -9.74 5.01
CA ILE A 11 2.33 -9.41 5.62
C ILE A 11 3.30 -8.87 4.58
N LEU A 12 3.93 -7.73 4.89
CA LEU A 12 5.04 -7.22 4.09
C LEU A 12 6.32 -7.93 4.51
N THR A 13 7.02 -8.50 3.55
CA THR A 13 8.32 -9.14 3.79
C THR A 13 9.35 -8.61 2.81
N SER A 14 10.62 -8.73 3.18
CA SER A 14 11.73 -8.27 2.36
C SER A 14 12.73 -9.41 2.18
N ILE A 15 13.10 -9.68 0.93
CA ILE A 15 14.08 -10.71 0.58
C ILE A 15 15.02 -10.11 -0.46
N CYS A 16 16.32 -10.06 -0.16
CA CYS A 16 17.35 -9.54 -1.07
C CYS A 16 17.00 -8.15 -1.62
N ASP A 17 16.61 -7.24 -0.72
CA ASP A 17 16.23 -5.85 -1.04
C ASP A 17 14.97 -5.72 -1.90
N GLU A 18 14.24 -6.81 -2.10
CA GLU A 18 12.95 -6.79 -2.77
C GLU A 18 11.83 -6.94 -1.75
N TYR A 19 10.69 -6.28 -2.01
CA TYR A 19 9.56 -6.27 -1.09
C TYR A 19 8.38 -7.06 -1.64
N PHE A 20 7.76 -7.87 -0.79
CA PHE A 20 6.64 -8.72 -1.18
C PHE A 20 5.52 -8.66 -0.15
N LEU A 21 4.28 -8.71 -0.64
CA LEU A 21 3.11 -8.93 0.21
C LEU A 21 2.75 -10.40 0.14
N VAL A 22 2.62 -11.03 1.30
CA VAL A 22 2.31 -12.45 1.42
C VAL A 22 1.06 -12.62 2.26
N ALA A 23 0.09 -13.38 1.76
CA ALA A 23 -1.12 -13.67 2.50
C ALA A 23 -0.91 -14.85 3.45
N THR A 24 -1.44 -14.72 4.68
CA THR A 24 -1.52 -15.88 5.59
C THR A 24 -2.59 -16.84 5.11
N LYS A 25 -2.66 -18.06 5.70
CA LYS A 25 -3.63 -19.08 5.34
C LYS A 25 -5.07 -18.56 5.28
N GLU A 26 -5.44 -17.71 6.24
CA GLU A 26 -6.80 -17.16 6.33
C GLU A 26 -7.16 -16.29 5.13
N ASN A 27 -6.17 -15.68 4.49
CA ASN A 27 -6.37 -14.78 3.36
C ASN A 27 -6.08 -15.42 2.00
N LEU A 28 -5.61 -16.67 1.95
CA LEU A 28 -5.31 -17.34 0.69
C LEU A 28 -6.47 -17.36 -0.29
N PRO A 29 -7.73 -17.60 0.14
CA PRO A 29 -8.87 -17.56 -0.78
C PRO A 29 -9.09 -16.18 -1.43
N HIS A 30 -8.66 -15.11 -0.75
CA HIS A 30 -8.82 -13.73 -1.24
C HIS A 30 -7.60 -13.24 -2.00
N CYS A 31 -6.41 -13.63 -1.54
CA CYS A 31 -5.14 -13.15 -2.07
C CYS A 31 -4.16 -14.32 -2.20
N PRO A 32 -4.39 -15.22 -3.17
CA PRO A 32 -3.58 -16.45 -3.29
C PRO A 32 -2.17 -16.21 -3.84
N TYR A 33 -1.86 -14.99 -4.29
CA TYR A 33 -0.60 -14.71 -4.94
C TYR A 33 0.28 -13.79 -4.11
N VAL A 34 1.59 -13.95 -4.29
CA VAL A 34 2.58 -13.02 -3.75
C VAL A 34 2.58 -11.78 -4.65
N THR A 35 2.53 -10.61 -4.05
CA THR A 35 2.56 -9.34 -4.77
C THR A 35 3.87 -8.63 -4.49
N GLU A 36 4.64 -8.35 -5.54
CA GLU A 36 5.88 -7.59 -5.41
C GLU A 36 5.60 -6.10 -5.33
N LEU A 37 6.28 -5.40 -4.43
CA LEU A 37 6.19 -3.95 -4.28
C LEU A 37 7.55 -3.30 -4.49
N ASN A 38 7.55 -2.09 -5.07
CA ASN A 38 8.76 -1.28 -5.09
C ASN A 38 8.95 -0.60 -3.72
N GLU A 39 10.07 0.11 -3.55
CA GLU A 39 10.40 0.76 -2.29
C GLU A 39 9.32 1.74 -1.82
N THR A 40 8.85 2.59 -2.72
CA THR A 40 7.82 3.59 -2.38
C THR A 40 6.49 2.92 -2.02
N SER A 41 6.10 1.90 -2.75
CA SER A 41 4.87 1.14 -2.46
C SER A 41 4.95 0.43 -1.11
N ALA A 42 6.12 -0.14 -0.78
CA ALA A 42 6.35 -0.77 0.52
C ALA A 42 6.29 0.26 1.64
N PHE A 43 6.86 1.45 1.42
CA PHE A 43 6.79 2.55 2.38
C PHE A 43 5.33 2.95 2.66
N MET A 44 4.53 3.10 1.60
CA MET A 44 3.11 3.43 1.75
C MET A 44 2.32 2.31 2.43
N TRP A 45 2.66 1.05 2.15
CA TRP A 45 2.04 -0.09 2.82
C TRP A 45 2.21 0.00 4.33
N LYS A 46 3.43 0.32 4.79
CA LYS A 46 3.70 0.48 6.23
C LYS A 46 2.84 1.58 6.85
N LYS A 47 2.60 2.66 6.12
CA LYS A 47 1.73 3.75 6.59
C LYS A 47 0.27 3.31 6.65
N LEU A 48 -0.16 2.43 5.75
CA LEU A 48 -1.51 1.89 5.72
C LEU A 48 -1.77 0.84 6.82
N GLU A 49 -0.75 0.37 7.52
CA GLU A 49 -0.95 -0.51 8.67
C GLU A 49 -1.75 0.18 9.78
N LYS A 50 -1.76 1.51 9.77
CA LYS A 50 -2.68 2.33 10.55
C LYS A 50 -3.65 2.98 9.58
N VAL A 51 -4.88 3.21 9.99
CA VAL A 51 -5.89 3.85 9.13
C VAL A 51 -5.33 5.17 8.58
N ALA A 52 -5.36 5.32 7.26
CA ALA A 52 -4.83 6.50 6.59
C ALA A 52 -5.69 6.88 5.39
N ASP A 53 -5.64 8.15 5.01
CA ASP A 53 -6.30 8.64 3.80
C ASP A 53 -5.27 9.06 2.76
N LEU A 54 -5.75 9.49 1.59
CA LEU A 54 -4.88 9.92 0.50
C LEU A 54 -3.95 11.06 0.92
N ASN A 55 -4.46 12.04 1.63
CA ASN A 55 -3.66 13.19 2.06
C ASN A 55 -2.54 12.78 3.03
N THR A 56 -2.85 11.87 3.97
CA THR A 56 -1.86 11.35 4.90
C THR A 56 -0.73 10.64 4.15
N LEU A 57 -1.08 9.83 3.15
CA LEU A 57 -0.08 9.15 2.33
C LEU A 57 0.75 10.13 1.52
N MET A 58 0.13 11.14 0.94
CA MET A 58 0.85 12.18 0.18
C MET A 58 1.87 12.90 1.06
N GLU A 59 1.44 13.32 2.25
CA GLU A 59 2.34 14.01 3.18
C GLU A 59 3.51 13.13 3.60
N ALA A 60 3.24 11.86 3.90
CA ALA A 60 4.28 10.91 4.30
C ALA A 60 5.32 10.72 3.18
N VAL A 61 4.86 10.56 1.94
CA VAL A 61 5.76 10.41 0.79
C VAL A 61 6.58 11.67 0.56
N LYS A 62 5.96 12.85 0.70
CA LYS A 62 6.65 14.12 0.50
C LYS A 62 7.72 14.38 1.58
N GLU A 63 7.54 13.85 2.78
CA GLU A 63 8.53 13.95 3.84
C GLU A 63 9.73 13.03 3.61
N GLU A 64 9.50 11.87 3.02
CA GLU A 64 10.53 10.84 2.84
C GLU A 64 11.28 10.98 1.50
N TYR A 65 10.59 11.45 0.47
CA TYR A 65 11.13 11.55 -0.90
C TYR A 65 10.95 12.95 -1.46
N GLU A 66 11.81 13.33 -2.40
CA GLU A 66 11.62 14.58 -3.14
C GLU A 66 10.48 14.39 -4.13
N VAL A 67 9.53 15.34 -4.12
CA VAL A 67 8.36 15.32 -5.00
C VAL A 67 8.25 16.67 -5.66
N ASP A 68 8.36 16.71 -6.99
CA ASP A 68 8.28 17.93 -7.78
C ASP A 68 6.87 18.27 -8.24
N ASP A 69 6.01 17.26 -8.38
CA ASP A 69 4.67 17.44 -8.93
C ASP A 69 3.63 16.75 -8.04
N ASP A 70 2.90 17.53 -7.26
CA ASP A 70 1.88 17.04 -6.34
C ASP A 70 0.72 16.33 -7.07
N GLU A 71 0.34 16.82 -8.25
CA GLU A 71 -0.75 16.20 -9.02
C GLU A 71 -0.35 14.83 -9.54
N ALA A 72 0.88 14.69 -10.03
CA ALA A 72 1.39 13.39 -10.47
C ALA A 72 1.48 12.42 -9.30
N LEU A 73 1.93 12.89 -8.14
CA LEU A 73 1.99 12.06 -6.93
C LEU A 73 0.60 11.61 -6.51
N ARG A 74 -0.37 12.52 -6.48
CA ARG A 74 -1.75 12.22 -6.13
C ARG A 74 -2.30 11.13 -7.02
N GLN A 75 -2.12 11.25 -8.32
CA GLN A 75 -2.62 10.27 -9.28
C GLN A 75 -1.94 8.91 -9.09
N SER A 76 -0.62 8.90 -8.87
CA SER A 76 0.12 7.66 -8.62
C SER A 76 -0.38 6.93 -7.37
N ILE A 77 -0.64 7.68 -6.30
CA ILE A 77 -1.15 7.09 -5.06
C ILE A 77 -2.58 6.56 -5.26
N LYS A 78 -3.43 7.30 -5.96
CA LYS A 78 -4.79 6.85 -6.29
C LYS A 78 -4.75 5.54 -7.08
N ASP A 79 -3.88 5.44 -8.08
CA ASP A 79 -3.74 4.23 -8.89
C ASP A 79 -3.25 3.06 -8.03
N TYR A 80 -2.30 3.31 -7.15
CA TYR A 80 -1.79 2.30 -6.23
C TYR A 80 -2.90 1.78 -5.31
N LEU A 81 -3.67 2.69 -4.69
CA LEU A 81 -4.77 2.30 -3.83
C LEU A 81 -5.83 1.50 -4.58
N THR A 82 -6.14 1.91 -5.81
CA THR A 82 -7.10 1.20 -6.66
C THR A 82 -6.64 -0.23 -6.93
N GLN A 83 -5.37 -0.41 -7.24
CA GLN A 83 -4.81 -1.76 -7.45
C GLN A 83 -4.90 -2.61 -6.19
N LEU A 84 -4.59 -2.04 -5.03
CA LEU A 84 -4.68 -2.77 -3.76
C LEU A 84 -6.13 -3.17 -3.44
N ILE A 85 -7.09 -2.29 -3.73
CA ILE A 85 -8.51 -2.58 -3.54
C ILE A 85 -8.95 -3.73 -4.46
N GLU A 86 -8.56 -3.68 -5.73
CA GLU A 86 -8.92 -4.71 -6.71
C GLU A 86 -8.35 -6.08 -6.32
N LYS A 87 -7.16 -6.09 -5.73
CA LYS A 87 -6.51 -7.33 -5.26
C LYS A 87 -6.97 -7.73 -3.85
N LYS A 88 -7.87 -6.96 -3.24
CA LYS A 88 -8.40 -7.21 -1.89
C LYS A 88 -7.32 -7.20 -0.82
N LEU A 89 -6.30 -6.36 -1.00
CA LEU A 89 -5.18 -6.25 -0.07
C LEU A 89 -5.41 -5.21 1.02
N ILE A 90 -6.33 -4.27 0.80
CA ILE A 90 -6.68 -3.25 1.79
C ILE A 90 -8.19 -3.18 1.99
N LEU A 91 -8.58 -2.61 3.14
CA LEU A 91 -9.96 -2.39 3.53
C LEU A 91 -10.29 -0.90 3.42
N LEU A 92 -11.55 -0.61 3.09
CA LEU A 92 -12.09 0.75 3.02
C LEU A 92 -12.86 1.09 4.29
N PHE A 93 -12.71 2.34 4.75
CA PHE A 93 -13.42 2.82 5.93
C PHE A 93 -14.17 4.12 5.67
#